data_f56c7f7982cf2fa020dc0f7644d4393d
#
_entry.id   f56c7f7982cf2fa020dc0f7644d4393d
#
_cell.length_a   1.000
_cell.length_b   1.000
_cell.length_c   1.000
_cell.angle_alpha   90.00
_cell.angle_beta   90.00
_cell.angle_gamma   90.00
#
_symmetry.space_group_name_H-M   'P 1'
#
loop_
_entity.id
_entity.type
_entity.pdbx_description
1 polymer ?
#
loop_
_entity_poly.entity_id
_entity_poly.type
_entity_poly.pdbx_seq_one_letter_code
_entity_poly.pdbx_strand_id
1 'polypeptide(L)'
;MFAASEYASEPTKLTACLDGIKKADIVVVSMLFVEEHFQPIMKALEEKRKDCDAMVCIMSAPEVSKLTSMGRLDMSKPASGAMGFLQKLRGNKKNPAAKGGESQMRMLRRLPRILKYLPGTAQDLRVYLLTLQYWLAGSEENIVGLVSNLVNKYSSNEKLLQNGTINVREPVEYPSLGIYHPRLKGKIGEKISLLPKVVSDKNCKGTVGLIVLRSYLLSGNSAHYDGVISAIEAQGLRVIPVFAMGLDSRPAIERFFFQNEKPLVDMVV
;
A
#
# COMPACT_ATOMS: atom_id res chain seq x y z
N MET A 1 3.18 4.43 16.40
CA MET A 1 2.85 3.27 15.53
C MET A 1 3.27 2.00 16.25
N PHE A 2 2.46 0.93 16.18
CA PHE A 2 2.70 -0.34 16.87
C PHE A 2 2.62 -1.47 15.85
N ALA A 3 3.60 -2.37 15.86
CA ALA A 3 3.62 -3.55 15.02
C ALA A 3 3.02 -4.76 15.76
N ALA A 4 2.16 -5.53 15.08
CA ALA A 4 1.48 -6.66 15.71
C ALA A 4 2.46 -7.75 16.16
N SER A 5 3.51 -8.00 15.39
CA SER A 5 4.58 -8.94 15.76
C SER A 5 5.32 -8.57 17.03
N GLU A 6 5.42 -7.27 17.35
CA GLU A 6 6.08 -6.81 18.57
C GLU A 6 5.16 -6.98 19.79
N TYR A 7 3.94 -6.44 19.74
CA TYR A 7 3.06 -6.49 20.90
C TYR A 7 2.48 -7.90 21.17
N ALA A 8 2.47 -8.79 20.16
CA ALA A 8 2.08 -10.18 20.38
C ALA A 8 3.14 -10.98 21.16
N SER A 9 4.41 -10.58 21.09
CA SER A 9 5.52 -11.25 21.77
C SER A 9 5.97 -10.58 23.07
N GLU A 10 5.72 -9.26 23.22
CA GLU A 10 6.20 -8.45 24.33
C GLU A 10 5.06 -7.78 25.11
N PRO A 11 4.78 -8.16 26.38
CA PRO A 11 3.70 -7.57 27.18
C PRO A 11 3.83 -6.05 27.38
N THR A 12 5.05 -5.53 27.46
CA THR A 12 5.31 -4.09 27.58
C THR A 12 4.89 -3.32 26.34
N LYS A 13 5.10 -3.89 25.15
CA LYS A 13 4.66 -3.33 23.86
C LYS A 13 3.15 -3.39 23.74
N LEU A 14 2.52 -4.47 24.21
CA LEU A 14 1.06 -4.56 24.25
C LEU A 14 0.46 -3.47 25.13
N THR A 15 0.99 -3.28 26.33
CA THR A 15 0.54 -2.21 27.25
C THR A 15 0.68 -0.83 26.58
N ALA A 16 1.82 -0.55 25.95
CA ALA A 16 2.04 0.70 25.24
C ALA A 16 1.06 0.87 24.05
N CYS A 17 0.74 -0.22 23.32
CA CYS A 17 -0.24 -0.20 22.25
C CYS A 17 -1.65 0.13 22.77
N LEU A 18 -2.09 -0.53 23.84
CA LEU A 18 -3.38 -0.30 24.48
C LEU A 18 -3.52 1.15 24.98
N ASP A 19 -2.47 1.69 25.59
CA ASP A 19 -2.43 3.09 26.03
C ASP A 19 -2.44 4.06 24.85
N GLY A 20 -1.75 3.72 23.77
CA GLY A 20 -1.79 4.48 22.52
C GLY A 20 -3.19 4.52 21.90
N ILE A 21 -3.89 3.39 21.85
CA ILE A 21 -5.28 3.32 21.38
C ILE A 21 -6.19 4.20 22.23
N LYS A 22 -6.10 4.13 23.56
CA LYS A 22 -6.94 4.94 24.47
C LYS A 22 -6.77 6.45 24.27
N LYS A 23 -5.56 6.91 23.96
CA LYS A 23 -5.21 8.33 23.82
C LYS A 23 -5.43 8.89 22.42
N ALA A 24 -5.64 8.05 21.42
CA ALA A 24 -5.69 8.46 20.02
C ALA A 24 -6.98 9.21 19.69
N ASP A 25 -6.88 10.31 18.95
CA ASP A 25 -8.03 10.98 18.34
C ASP A 25 -8.46 10.25 17.06
N ILE A 26 -7.50 9.76 16.27
CA ILE A 26 -7.74 8.98 15.06
C ILE A 26 -6.97 7.66 15.15
N VAL A 27 -7.63 6.54 14.85
CA VAL A 27 -7.05 5.20 14.86
C VAL A 27 -7.03 4.63 13.44
N VAL A 28 -5.86 4.23 12.96
CA VAL A 28 -5.71 3.50 11.70
C VAL A 28 -5.18 2.10 12.00
N VAL A 29 -5.93 1.09 11.58
CA VAL A 29 -5.58 -0.32 11.73
C VAL A 29 -5.41 -0.94 10.35
N SER A 30 -4.30 -1.64 10.13
CA SER A 30 -4.04 -2.27 8.84
C SER A 30 -3.34 -3.62 8.98
N MET A 31 -3.62 -4.53 8.04
CA MET A 31 -2.95 -5.83 7.89
C MET A 31 -3.10 -6.79 9.09
N LEU A 32 -4.13 -6.63 9.91
CA LEU A 32 -4.43 -7.53 11.02
C LEU A 32 -5.35 -8.66 10.56
N PHE A 33 -4.77 -9.77 10.12
CA PHE A 33 -5.49 -10.95 9.63
C PHE A 33 -5.47 -12.11 10.62
N VAL A 34 -4.42 -12.22 11.43
CA VAL A 34 -4.18 -13.33 12.35
C VAL A 34 -4.85 -13.02 13.69
N GLU A 35 -5.59 -13.98 14.23
CA GLU A 35 -6.39 -13.82 15.45
C GLU A 35 -5.53 -13.42 16.64
N GLU A 36 -4.38 -14.06 16.82
CA GLU A 36 -3.43 -13.76 17.89
C GLU A 36 -2.92 -12.30 17.84
N HIS A 37 -2.97 -11.67 16.67
CA HIS A 37 -2.56 -10.28 16.51
C HIS A 37 -3.67 -9.28 16.86
N PHE A 38 -4.93 -9.58 16.56
CA PHE A 38 -5.98 -8.60 16.81
C PHE A 38 -6.75 -8.84 18.11
N GLN A 39 -6.89 -10.07 18.59
CA GLN A 39 -7.62 -10.38 19.82
C GLN A 39 -7.14 -9.58 21.05
N PRO A 40 -5.83 -9.42 21.31
CA PRO A 40 -5.36 -8.70 22.47
C PRO A 40 -5.79 -7.22 22.51
N ILE A 41 -6.07 -6.62 21.36
CA ILE A 41 -6.40 -5.20 21.25
C ILE A 41 -7.88 -4.95 20.87
N MET A 42 -8.66 -6.00 20.53
CA MET A 42 -10.05 -5.86 20.07
C MET A 42 -10.92 -5.06 21.03
N LYS A 43 -10.91 -5.43 22.30
CA LYS A 43 -11.69 -4.73 23.32
C LYS A 43 -11.37 -3.22 23.39
N ALA A 44 -10.07 -2.89 23.34
CA ALA A 44 -9.63 -1.49 23.36
C ALA A 44 -10.08 -0.72 22.11
N LEU A 45 -10.04 -1.38 20.94
CA LEU A 45 -10.54 -0.79 19.69
C LEU A 45 -12.06 -0.58 19.74
N GLU A 46 -12.83 -1.58 20.21
CA GLU A 46 -14.31 -1.47 20.36
C GLU A 46 -14.71 -0.36 21.31
N GLU A 47 -14.01 -0.21 22.43
CA GLU A 47 -14.23 0.86 23.39
C GLU A 47 -13.87 2.22 22.77
N LYS A 48 -12.69 2.33 22.15
CA LYS A 48 -12.19 3.58 21.56
C LYS A 48 -13.02 4.04 20.36
N ARG A 49 -13.58 3.11 19.59
CA ARG A 49 -14.47 3.40 18.46
C ARG A 49 -15.62 4.33 18.80
N LYS A 50 -16.04 4.36 20.06
CA LYS A 50 -17.19 5.13 20.53
C LYS A 50 -16.90 6.63 20.71
N ASP A 51 -15.64 6.99 20.90
CA ASP A 51 -15.21 8.34 21.29
C ASP A 51 -14.04 8.91 20.48
N CYS A 52 -13.52 8.17 19.49
CA CYS A 52 -12.50 8.71 18.57
C CYS A 52 -13.14 9.45 17.39
N ASP A 53 -12.43 10.42 16.86
CA ASP A 53 -12.83 11.20 15.69
C ASP A 53 -13.01 10.35 14.43
N ALA A 54 -12.13 9.36 14.25
CA ALA A 54 -12.25 8.36 13.20
C ALA A 54 -11.48 7.07 13.56
N MET A 55 -12.07 5.93 13.23
CA MET A 55 -11.41 4.62 13.23
C MET A 55 -11.46 4.02 11.83
N VAL A 56 -10.31 3.77 11.25
CA VAL A 56 -10.17 3.30 9.86
C VAL A 56 -9.42 1.98 9.85
N CYS A 57 -10.14 0.89 9.62
CA CYS A 57 -9.58 -0.46 9.56
C CYS A 57 -9.55 -0.92 8.10
N ILE A 58 -8.34 -1.09 7.56
CA ILE A 58 -8.12 -1.45 6.16
C ILE A 58 -7.34 -2.76 6.06
N MET A 59 -7.63 -3.56 5.03
CA MET A 59 -6.91 -4.79 4.73
C MET A 59 -6.67 -5.65 5.98
N SER A 60 -7.73 -5.92 6.72
CA SER A 60 -7.70 -6.70 7.97
C SER A 60 -8.83 -7.74 7.98
N ALA A 61 -8.84 -8.62 8.98
CA ALA A 61 -9.90 -9.58 9.21
C ALA A 61 -11.29 -8.91 9.23
N PRO A 62 -12.36 -9.61 8.85
CA PRO A 62 -13.71 -9.03 8.79
C PRO A 62 -14.16 -8.42 10.11
N GLU A 63 -13.80 -9.00 11.23
CA GLU A 63 -14.09 -8.54 12.59
C GLU A 63 -13.49 -7.16 12.85
N VAL A 64 -12.22 -7.00 12.51
CA VAL A 64 -11.48 -5.74 12.64
C VAL A 64 -12.02 -4.70 11.64
N SER A 65 -12.26 -5.12 10.40
CA SER A 65 -12.73 -4.22 9.34
C SER A 65 -14.10 -3.60 9.67
N LYS A 66 -14.99 -4.32 10.37
CA LYS A 66 -16.29 -3.83 10.85
C LYS A 66 -16.16 -2.70 11.86
N LEU A 67 -15.02 -2.52 12.52
CA LEU A 67 -14.79 -1.43 13.45
C LEU A 67 -14.64 -0.07 12.76
N THR A 68 -14.48 -0.06 11.44
CA THR A 68 -14.37 1.22 10.69
C THR A 68 -15.58 2.11 10.96
N SER A 69 -15.29 3.31 11.48
CA SER A 69 -16.27 4.37 11.75
C SER A 69 -15.60 5.72 11.49
N MET A 70 -16.13 6.47 10.52
CA MET A 70 -15.57 7.75 10.13
C MET A 70 -16.66 8.64 9.54
N GLY A 71 -16.95 9.76 10.20
CA GLY A 71 -18.05 10.62 9.84
C GLY A 71 -19.39 9.87 9.84
N ARG A 72 -20.04 9.78 8.68
CA ARG A 72 -21.31 9.05 8.49
C ARG A 72 -21.11 7.60 8.02
N LEU A 73 -19.87 7.19 7.72
CA LEU A 73 -19.56 5.83 7.32
C LEU A 73 -19.37 4.95 8.55
N ASP A 74 -20.19 3.92 8.69
CA ASP A 74 -20.16 2.94 9.78
C ASP A 74 -20.26 1.53 9.17
N MET A 75 -19.17 0.77 9.21
CA MET A 75 -19.10 -0.57 8.62
C MET A 75 -19.67 -1.68 9.51
N SER A 76 -20.06 -1.37 10.76
CA SER A 76 -20.77 -2.32 11.62
C SER A 76 -22.24 -2.48 11.23
N LYS A 77 -22.80 -1.51 10.54
CA LYS A 77 -24.20 -1.50 10.12
C LYS A 77 -24.42 -2.26 8.81
N PRO A 78 -25.59 -2.85 8.59
CA PRO A 78 -25.92 -3.46 7.31
C PRO A 78 -25.69 -2.50 6.15
N ALA A 79 -25.22 -3.03 5.03
CA ALA A 79 -24.88 -2.24 3.86
C ALA A 79 -26.10 -1.47 3.31
N SER A 80 -26.19 -0.19 3.66
CA SER A 80 -27.18 0.75 3.11
C SER A 80 -26.47 1.87 2.36
N GLY A 81 -27.08 2.41 1.34
CA GLY A 81 -26.54 3.55 0.58
C GLY A 81 -25.20 3.24 -0.11
N ALA A 82 -24.14 3.99 0.24
CA ALA A 82 -22.84 3.90 -0.42
C ALA A 82 -22.14 2.53 -0.30
N MET A 83 -22.33 1.81 0.82
CA MET A 83 -21.82 0.43 0.98
C MET A 83 -22.59 -0.58 0.14
N GLY A 84 -23.91 -0.43 0.01
CA GLY A 84 -24.72 -1.25 -0.91
C GLY A 84 -24.30 -1.02 -2.38
N PHE A 85 -23.92 0.21 -2.73
CA PHE A 85 -23.37 0.53 -4.02
C PHE A 85 -22.01 -0.15 -4.25
N LEU A 86 -21.10 -0.14 -3.25
CA LEU A 86 -19.83 -0.88 -3.34
C LEU A 86 -20.01 -2.38 -3.48
N GLN A 87 -20.97 -2.98 -2.77
CA GLN A 87 -21.27 -4.41 -2.92
C GLN A 87 -21.79 -4.74 -4.32
N LYS A 88 -22.65 -3.87 -4.89
CA LYS A 88 -23.12 -4.00 -6.28
C LYS A 88 -21.99 -3.84 -7.29
N LEU A 89 -21.05 -2.90 -7.06
CA LEU A 89 -19.89 -2.68 -7.90
C LEU A 89 -18.85 -3.81 -7.79
N ARG A 90 -18.80 -4.51 -6.66
CA ARG A 90 -17.90 -5.67 -6.45
C ARG A 90 -18.29 -6.88 -7.30
N GLY A 91 -19.43 -6.82 -7.98
CA GLY A 91 -19.87 -7.79 -8.99
C GLY A 91 -20.39 -9.10 -8.40
N ASN A 92 -21.38 -9.64 -9.06
CA ASN A 92 -21.89 -11.00 -8.82
C ASN A 92 -20.74 -12.01 -9.04
N LYS A 93 -20.48 -12.88 -8.07
CA LYS A 93 -19.42 -13.90 -8.02
C LYS A 93 -19.43 -14.95 -9.16
N LYS A 94 -19.96 -14.66 -10.35
CA LYS A 94 -20.16 -15.66 -11.41
C LYS A 94 -18.96 -15.89 -12.34
N ASN A 95 -17.86 -15.13 -12.23
CA ASN A 95 -16.63 -15.44 -12.98
C ASN A 95 -15.36 -15.11 -12.16
N PRO A 96 -14.81 -16.07 -11.38
CA PRO A 96 -13.62 -15.83 -10.53
C PRO A 96 -12.27 -15.91 -11.28
N ALA A 97 -12.26 -16.37 -12.51
CA ALA A 97 -11.00 -16.65 -13.21
C ALA A 97 -10.63 -15.53 -14.18
N ALA A 98 -9.43 -15.02 -14.08
CA ALA A 98 -8.64 -14.36 -15.10
C ALA A 98 -8.60 -12.82 -15.24
N LYS A 99 -9.45 -12.00 -14.60
CA LYS A 99 -9.33 -10.52 -14.71
C LYS A 99 -9.45 -9.74 -13.39
N GLY A 100 -9.37 -10.40 -12.23
CA GLY A 100 -9.79 -9.83 -10.94
C GLY A 100 -8.94 -8.69 -10.42
N GLY A 101 -7.64 -8.84 -10.29
CA GLY A 101 -6.78 -7.92 -9.54
C GLY A 101 -6.60 -6.55 -10.20
N GLU A 102 -6.23 -6.52 -11.47
CA GLU A 102 -5.99 -5.26 -12.19
C GLU A 102 -7.27 -4.48 -12.45
N SER A 103 -8.37 -5.18 -12.74
CA SER A 103 -9.70 -4.55 -12.92
C SER A 103 -10.22 -3.96 -11.60
N GLN A 104 -10.04 -4.67 -10.49
CA GLN A 104 -10.38 -4.17 -9.15
C GLN A 104 -9.54 -2.95 -8.77
N MET A 105 -8.25 -2.96 -9.07
CA MET A 105 -7.38 -1.81 -8.83
C MET A 105 -7.76 -0.60 -9.68
N ARG A 106 -8.07 -0.79 -10.95
CA ARG A 106 -8.56 0.30 -11.83
C ARG A 106 -9.85 0.91 -11.29
N MET A 107 -10.74 0.07 -10.79
CA MET A 107 -11.99 0.52 -10.18
C MET A 107 -11.73 1.30 -8.87
N LEU A 108 -10.89 0.79 -7.97
CA LEU A 108 -10.50 1.49 -6.74
C LEU A 108 -9.89 2.87 -7.03
N ARG A 109 -9.14 3.03 -8.12
CA ARG A 109 -8.57 4.32 -8.55
C ARG A 109 -9.62 5.30 -9.11
N ARG A 110 -10.67 4.79 -9.75
CA ARG A 110 -11.71 5.63 -10.39
C ARG A 110 -12.80 6.06 -9.40
N LEU A 111 -13.16 5.21 -8.46
CA LEU A 111 -14.25 5.46 -7.52
C LEU A 111 -14.12 6.77 -6.73
N PRO A 112 -12.97 7.13 -6.14
CA PRO A 112 -12.84 8.39 -5.41
C PRO A 112 -13.10 9.61 -6.26
N ARG A 113 -12.79 9.56 -7.57
CA ARG A 113 -13.03 10.66 -8.50
C ARG A 113 -14.53 10.84 -8.75
N ILE A 114 -15.28 9.75 -8.87
CA ILE A 114 -16.74 9.77 -9.06
C ILE A 114 -17.43 10.24 -7.78
N LEU A 115 -17.03 9.71 -6.64
CA LEU A 115 -17.61 10.03 -5.32
C LEU A 115 -17.36 11.49 -4.91
N LYS A 116 -16.40 12.18 -5.51
CA LYS A 116 -16.09 13.59 -5.24
C LYS A 116 -17.31 14.50 -5.35
N TYR A 117 -18.22 14.17 -6.26
CA TYR A 117 -19.40 14.99 -6.58
C TYR A 117 -20.67 14.57 -5.82
N LEU A 118 -20.62 13.50 -5.04
CA LEU A 118 -21.75 13.01 -4.28
C LEU A 118 -21.65 13.45 -2.81
N PRO A 119 -22.68 14.11 -2.24
CA PRO A 119 -22.63 14.57 -0.85
C PRO A 119 -22.89 13.45 0.17
N GLY A 120 -22.72 13.77 1.45
CA GLY A 120 -23.05 12.88 2.56
C GLY A 120 -22.07 11.72 2.72
N THR A 121 -22.60 10.54 3.05
CA THR A 121 -21.80 9.31 3.31
C THR A 121 -20.85 8.93 2.16
N ALA A 122 -21.13 9.38 0.93
CA ALA A 122 -20.27 9.16 -0.22
C ALA A 122 -18.90 9.86 -0.06
N GLN A 123 -18.85 10.98 0.66
CA GLN A 123 -17.57 11.67 0.94
C GLN A 123 -16.73 10.88 1.94
N ASP A 124 -17.31 10.28 2.96
CA ASP A 124 -16.59 9.45 3.93
C ASP A 124 -16.11 8.16 3.25
N LEU A 125 -16.95 7.56 2.41
CA LEU A 125 -16.54 6.43 1.57
C LEU A 125 -15.39 6.80 0.61
N ARG A 126 -15.41 8.01 0.04
CA ARG A 126 -14.31 8.50 -0.79
C ARG A 126 -13.01 8.57 0.01
N VAL A 127 -13.04 9.12 1.23
CA VAL A 127 -11.86 9.19 2.10
C VAL A 127 -11.37 7.79 2.46
N TYR A 128 -12.26 6.86 2.77
CA TYR A 128 -11.89 5.45 3.00
C TYR A 128 -11.16 4.82 1.80
N LEU A 129 -11.67 5.03 0.60
CA LEU A 129 -11.04 4.51 -0.62
C LEU A 129 -9.71 5.21 -0.93
N LEU A 130 -9.57 6.50 -0.65
CA LEU A 130 -8.30 7.21 -0.74
C LEU A 130 -7.30 6.67 0.29
N THR A 131 -7.73 6.38 1.51
CA THR A 131 -6.90 5.75 2.55
C THR A 131 -6.34 4.41 2.06
N LEU A 132 -7.18 3.58 1.39
CA LEU A 132 -6.71 2.35 0.75
C LEU A 132 -5.69 2.62 -0.37
N GLN A 133 -5.91 3.64 -1.21
CA GLN A 133 -4.97 3.97 -2.29
C GLN A 133 -3.62 4.43 -1.75
N TYR A 134 -3.60 5.34 -0.78
CA TYR A 134 -2.38 5.78 -0.13
C TYR A 134 -1.63 4.60 0.49
N TRP A 135 -2.34 3.74 1.23
CA TRP A 135 -1.74 2.57 1.88
C TRP A 135 -1.14 1.60 0.88
N LEU A 136 -1.88 1.24 -0.18
CA LEU A 136 -1.42 0.31 -1.22
C LEU A 136 -0.26 0.86 -2.05
N ALA A 137 -0.15 2.17 -2.20
CA ALA A 137 1.00 2.80 -2.83
C ALA A 137 2.24 2.75 -1.93
N GLY A 138 2.08 2.88 -0.61
CA GLY A 138 3.08 2.54 0.42
C GLY A 138 4.34 3.39 0.45
N SER A 139 4.45 4.48 -0.31
CA SER A 139 5.57 5.40 -0.20
C SER A 139 5.40 6.35 0.99
N GLU A 140 6.51 6.94 1.47
CA GLU A 140 6.49 7.92 2.54
C GLU A 140 5.51 9.06 2.27
N GLU A 141 5.54 9.62 1.06
CA GLU A 141 4.63 10.69 0.62
C GLU A 141 3.16 10.26 0.70
N ASN A 142 2.86 9.01 0.35
CA ASN A 142 1.52 8.47 0.44
C ASN A 142 1.08 8.25 1.89
N ILE A 143 1.96 7.80 2.78
CA ILE A 143 1.64 7.65 4.20
C ILE A 143 1.39 9.03 4.85
N VAL A 144 2.21 10.03 4.52
CA VAL A 144 1.98 11.42 4.94
C VAL A 144 0.63 11.92 4.39
N GLY A 145 0.33 11.66 3.12
CA GLY A 145 -0.94 12.00 2.49
C GLY A 145 -2.14 11.35 3.17
N LEU A 146 -2.03 10.06 3.55
CA LEU A 146 -3.04 9.33 4.29
C LEU A 146 -3.36 10.00 5.63
N VAL A 147 -2.32 10.24 6.45
CA VAL A 147 -2.48 10.87 7.77
C VAL A 147 -3.06 12.27 7.63
N SER A 148 -2.50 13.09 6.74
CA SER A 148 -2.95 14.46 6.49
C SER A 148 -4.42 14.52 6.05
N ASN A 149 -4.84 13.58 5.19
CA ASN A 149 -6.22 13.51 4.72
C ASN A 149 -7.20 13.17 5.85
N LEU A 150 -6.85 12.21 6.72
CA LEU A 150 -7.68 11.82 7.85
C LEU A 150 -7.76 12.94 8.89
N VAL A 151 -6.63 13.53 9.28
CA VAL A 151 -6.56 14.64 10.23
C VAL A 151 -7.39 15.82 9.72
N ASN A 152 -7.19 16.22 8.48
CA ASN A 152 -7.86 17.36 7.88
C ASN A 152 -9.39 17.20 7.81
N LYS A 153 -9.86 15.96 7.66
CA LYS A 153 -11.26 15.66 7.45
C LYS A 153 -12.02 15.38 8.75
N TYR A 154 -11.36 14.75 9.74
CA TYR A 154 -12.04 14.22 10.91
C TYR A 154 -11.53 14.75 12.25
N SER A 155 -10.32 15.29 12.33
CA SER A 155 -9.78 15.73 13.62
C SER A 155 -10.64 16.84 14.24
N SER A 156 -11.05 16.62 15.48
CA SER A 156 -11.67 17.63 16.33
C SER A 156 -10.63 18.46 17.09
N ASN A 157 -9.34 18.11 17.00
CA ASN A 157 -8.26 18.76 17.72
C ASN A 157 -7.87 20.09 17.06
N GLU A 158 -8.37 21.18 17.61
CA GLU A 158 -8.12 22.54 17.11
C GLU A 158 -6.63 22.91 17.01
N LYS A 159 -5.76 22.32 17.86
CA LYS A 159 -4.33 22.57 17.82
C LYS A 159 -3.68 22.05 16.54
N LEU A 160 -4.19 20.95 15.97
CA LEU A 160 -3.71 20.42 14.70
C LEU A 160 -4.13 21.28 13.51
N LEU A 161 -5.22 22.04 13.66
CA LEU A 161 -5.82 22.86 12.61
C LEU A 161 -5.48 24.35 12.75
N GLN A 162 -4.79 24.77 13.81
CA GLN A 162 -4.45 26.19 14.09
C GLN A 162 -3.63 26.85 12.96
N ASN A 163 -2.86 26.09 12.21
CA ASN A 163 -2.09 26.59 11.07
C ASN A 163 -2.84 26.53 9.73
N GLY A 164 -4.15 26.34 9.77
CA GLY A 164 -5.00 26.21 8.58
C GLY A 164 -5.13 24.78 8.08
N THR A 165 -5.82 24.63 6.96
CA THR A 165 -6.05 23.32 6.33
C THR A 165 -4.74 22.72 5.86
N ILE A 166 -4.44 21.51 6.28
CA ILE A 166 -3.26 20.76 5.82
C ILE A 166 -3.41 20.52 4.31
N ASN A 167 -2.39 20.86 3.53
CA ASN A 167 -2.39 20.60 2.09
C ASN A 167 -2.28 19.09 1.83
N VAL A 168 -3.40 18.49 1.45
CA VAL A 168 -3.48 17.06 1.13
C VAL A 168 -3.21 16.86 -0.35
N ARG A 169 -2.11 16.19 -0.69
CA ARG A 169 -1.81 15.78 -2.06
C ARG A 169 -2.63 14.56 -2.43
N GLU A 170 -3.00 14.43 -3.70
CA GLU A 170 -3.60 13.19 -4.20
C GLU A 170 -2.59 12.02 -4.10
N PRO A 171 -3.07 10.76 -4.03
CA PRO A 171 -2.18 9.60 -3.97
C PRO A 171 -1.21 9.57 -5.17
N VAL A 172 0.08 9.44 -4.87
CA VAL A 172 1.11 9.27 -5.90
C VAL A 172 1.02 7.83 -6.42
N GLU A 173 0.81 7.70 -7.72
CA GLU A 173 0.73 6.39 -8.37
C GLU A 173 2.11 5.95 -8.86
N TYR A 174 2.42 4.68 -8.63
CA TYR A 174 3.63 4.03 -9.10
C TYR A 174 3.27 2.91 -10.09
N PRO A 175 4.14 2.60 -11.07
CA PRO A 175 3.89 1.55 -12.04
C PRO A 175 3.65 0.20 -11.35
N SER A 176 2.75 -0.60 -11.96
CA SER A 176 2.46 -1.95 -11.48
C SER A 176 3.57 -2.94 -11.81
N LEU A 177 4.29 -2.68 -12.90
CA LEU A 177 5.45 -3.43 -13.37
C LEU A 177 6.56 -2.44 -13.70
N GLY A 178 7.78 -2.74 -13.36
CA GLY A 178 8.88 -1.85 -13.67
C GLY A 178 10.25 -2.46 -13.40
N ILE A 179 11.24 -1.62 -13.65
CA ILE A 179 12.65 -1.86 -13.36
C ILE A 179 13.07 -0.97 -12.19
N TYR A 180 14.08 -1.43 -11.49
CA TYR A 180 14.71 -0.69 -10.40
C TYR A 180 16.22 -0.60 -10.63
N HIS A 181 16.83 0.54 -10.28
CA HIS A 181 18.29 0.62 -10.15
C HIS A 181 18.68 1.80 -9.27
N PRO A 182 19.63 1.68 -8.31
CA PRO A 182 20.00 2.76 -7.39
C PRO A 182 20.53 4.01 -8.11
N ARG A 183 21.17 3.83 -9.29
CA ARG A 183 21.73 4.91 -10.12
C ARG A 183 20.76 5.46 -11.16
N LEU A 184 19.55 4.91 -11.27
CA LEU A 184 18.53 5.44 -12.16
C LEU A 184 17.91 6.71 -11.56
N LYS A 185 17.70 7.74 -12.37
CA LYS A 185 16.98 8.94 -11.93
C LYS A 185 15.57 8.56 -11.48
N GLY A 186 15.27 8.80 -10.21
CA GLY A 186 14.02 8.36 -9.56
C GLY A 186 14.00 6.89 -9.17
N LYS A 187 15.10 6.15 -9.36
CA LYS A 187 15.33 4.74 -9.00
C LYS A 187 14.39 3.72 -9.68
N ILE A 188 13.24 4.12 -10.17
CA ILE A 188 12.20 3.28 -10.79
C ILE A 188 11.96 3.74 -12.23
N GLY A 189 11.75 2.78 -13.13
CA GLY A 189 11.44 3.03 -14.53
C GLY A 189 10.57 1.93 -15.14
N GLU A 190 10.11 2.15 -16.36
CA GLU A 190 9.23 1.20 -17.07
C GLU A 190 9.86 0.61 -18.34
N LYS A 191 11.11 0.97 -18.64
CA LYS A 191 11.84 0.51 -19.84
C LYS A 191 13.24 0.09 -19.48
N ILE A 192 13.69 -1.07 -19.97
CA ILE A 192 15.07 -1.59 -19.77
C ILE A 192 16.12 -0.59 -20.28
N SER A 193 15.81 0.14 -21.35
CA SER A 193 16.71 1.15 -21.92
C SER A 193 17.12 2.28 -20.97
N LEU A 194 16.39 2.44 -19.86
CA LEU A 194 16.69 3.41 -18.81
C LEU A 194 17.77 2.90 -17.82
N LEU A 195 18.04 1.59 -17.80
CA LEU A 195 19.06 1.03 -16.91
C LEU A 195 20.45 1.61 -17.23
N PRO A 196 21.21 2.00 -16.21
CA PRO A 196 22.55 2.49 -16.42
C PRO A 196 23.46 1.40 -16.96
N LYS A 197 24.28 1.74 -17.97
CA LYS A 197 25.29 0.84 -18.52
C LYS A 197 26.54 0.83 -17.64
N VAL A 198 26.45 0.19 -16.48
CA VAL A 198 27.56 0.10 -15.52
C VAL A 198 28.65 -0.81 -16.04
N VAL A 199 28.26 -1.92 -16.66
CA VAL A 199 29.18 -2.88 -17.32
C VAL A 199 29.11 -2.66 -18.83
N SER A 200 30.24 -2.34 -19.43
CA SER A 200 30.32 -2.12 -20.88
C SER A 200 30.07 -3.42 -21.66
N ASP A 201 29.62 -3.31 -22.91
CA ASP A 201 29.32 -4.47 -23.75
C ASP A 201 30.54 -5.38 -23.96
N LYS A 202 31.75 -4.78 -24.03
CA LYS A 202 33.02 -5.54 -24.19
C LYS A 202 33.43 -6.34 -22.96
N ASN A 203 33.04 -5.90 -21.77
CA ASN A 203 33.46 -6.49 -20.50
C ASN A 203 32.35 -7.29 -19.83
N CYS A 204 31.18 -7.38 -20.46
CA CYS A 204 30.00 -8.06 -19.90
C CYS A 204 30.21 -9.59 -20.01
N LYS A 205 30.20 -10.24 -18.85
CA LYS A 205 30.34 -11.70 -18.73
C LYS A 205 28.98 -12.41 -18.78
N GLY A 206 27.89 -11.68 -18.66
CA GLY A 206 26.52 -12.19 -18.66
C GLY A 206 25.55 -11.19 -18.04
N THR A 207 24.27 -11.52 -18.07
CA THR A 207 23.18 -10.68 -17.56
C THR A 207 22.35 -11.45 -16.53
N VAL A 208 22.15 -10.85 -15.36
CA VAL A 208 21.36 -11.42 -14.26
C VAL A 208 20.02 -10.69 -14.18
N GLY A 209 18.92 -11.43 -14.26
CA GLY A 209 17.60 -10.96 -13.89
C GLY A 209 17.44 -11.02 -12.38
N LEU A 210 17.12 -9.90 -11.74
CA LEU A 210 16.89 -9.82 -10.29
C LEU A 210 15.46 -9.47 -10.01
N ILE A 211 14.73 -10.32 -9.27
CA ILE A 211 13.35 -10.05 -8.85
C ILE A 211 13.36 -9.37 -7.50
N VAL A 212 12.77 -8.17 -7.43
CA VAL A 212 12.74 -7.37 -6.20
C VAL A 212 11.29 -7.06 -5.78
N LEU A 213 11.05 -6.94 -4.49
CA LEU A 213 9.73 -6.63 -3.96
C LEU A 213 9.45 -5.12 -4.05
N ARG A 214 8.39 -4.76 -4.78
CA ARG A 214 7.96 -3.37 -4.98
C ARG A 214 7.76 -2.61 -3.67
N SER A 215 7.24 -3.26 -2.63
CA SER A 215 6.99 -2.65 -1.32
C SER A 215 8.26 -2.10 -0.68
N TYR A 216 9.38 -2.81 -0.75
CA TYR A 216 10.66 -2.32 -0.24
C TYR A 216 11.19 -1.12 -1.01
N LEU A 217 10.97 -1.10 -2.33
CA LEU A 217 11.39 0.03 -3.16
C LEU A 217 10.62 1.30 -2.82
N LEU A 218 9.29 1.18 -2.67
CA LEU A 218 8.42 2.33 -2.41
C LEU A 218 8.54 2.85 -0.98
N SER A 219 8.82 1.99 0.00
CA SER A 219 9.08 2.40 1.38
C SER A 219 10.48 2.97 1.62
N GLY A 220 11.34 3.01 0.58
CA GLY A 220 12.72 3.48 0.71
C GLY A 220 13.67 2.49 1.39
N ASN A 221 13.23 1.25 1.67
CA ASN A 221 14.01 0.20 2.31
C ASN A 221 14.69 -0.71 1.27
N SER A 222 15.48 -0.11 0.36
CA SER A 222 16.09 -0.82 -0.78
C SER A 222 17.58 -1.12 -0.63
N ALA A 223 18.21 -0.77 0.50
CA ALA A 223 19.67 -0.85 0.67
C ALA A 223 20.23 -2.27 0.44
N HIS A 224 19.50 -3.32 0.81
CA HIS A 224 19.89 -4.71 0.56
C HIS A 224 19.90 -5.04 -0.94
N TYR A 225 18.93 -4.54 -1.71
CA TYR A 225 18.94 -4.69 -3.18
C TYR A 225 20.05 -3.89 -3.83
N ASP A 226 20.33 -2.68 -3.33
CA ASP A 226 21.43 -1.84 -3.81
C ASP A 226 22.77 -2.55 -3.63
N GLY A 227 22.97 -3.23 -2.49
CA GLY A 227 24.14 -4.05 -2.20
C GLY A 227 24.27 -5.24 -3.15
N VAL A 228 23.18 -5.98 -3.39
CA VAL A 228 23.16 -7.13 -4.32
C VAL A 228 23.47 -6.69 -5.75
N ILE A 229 22.82 -5.62 -6.24
CA ILE A 229 23.06 -5.07 -7.58
C ILE A 229 24.55 -4.68 -7.73
N SER A 230 25.09 -3.95 -6.76
CA SER A 230 26.48 -3.51 -6.79
C SER A 230 27.47 -4.68 -6.77
N ALA A 231 27.19 -5.71 -5.99
CA ALA A 231 28.04 -6.92 -5.92
C ALA A 231 28.04 -7.70 -7.24
N ILE A 232 26.89 -7.84 -7.89
CA ILE A 232 26.77 -8.52 -9.20
C ILE A 232 27.54 -7.71 -10.28
N GLU A 233 27.35 -6.40 -10.32
CA GLU A 233 28.03 -5.50 -11.27
C GLU A 233 29.55 -5.51 -11.10
N ALA A 234 30.04 -5.59 -9.86
CA ALA A 234 31.46 -5.69 -9.55
C ALA A 234 32.13 -6.95 -10.13
N GLN A 235 31.35 -8.01 -10.39
CA GLN A 235 31.83 -9.24 -11.06
C GLN A 235 31.84 -9.13 -12.59
N GLY A 236 31.47 -8.00 -13.16
CA GLY A 236 31.36 -7.79 -14.60
C GLY A 236 30.09 -8.36 -15.21
N LEU A 237 29.02 -8.50 -14.41
CA LEU A 237 27.71 -8.94 -14.84
C LEU A 237 26.77 -7.75 -14.93
N ARG A 238 25.88 -7.74 -15.92
CA ARG A 238 24.75 -6.80 -15.98
C ARG A 238 23.63 -7.28 -15.10
N VAL A 239 22.84 -6.34 -14.55
CA VAL A 239 21.67 -6.66 -13.77
C VAL A 239 20.45 -6.01 -14.40
N ILE A 240 19.36 -6.77 -14.51
CA ILE A 240 18.02 -6.28 -14.85
C ILE A 240 17.12 -6.50 -13.63
N PRO A 241 17.08 -5.55 -12.69
CA PRO A 241 16.22 -5.66 -11.52
C PRO A 241 14.79 -5.29 -11.90
N VAL A 242 13.85 -6.19 -11.65
CA VAL A 242 12.43 -6.01 -12.00
C VAL A 242 11.53 -6.21 -10.80
N PHE A 243 10.39 -5.52 -10.82
CA PHE A 243 9.35 -5.69 -9.82
C PHE A 243 7.96 -5.82 -10.44
N ALA A 244 7.07 -6.47 -9.72
CA ALA A 244 5.64 -6.52 -9.99
C ALA A 244 4.84 -6.06 -8.77
N MET A 245 3.61 -5.61 -9.00
CA MET A 245 2.64 -5.36 -7.94
C MET A 245 2.06 -6.69 -7.47
N GLY A 246 2.17 -6.97 -6.17
CA GLY A 246 1.77 -8.24 -5.56
C GLY A 246 2.91 -9.28 -5.58
N LEU A 247 2.54 -10.55 -5.43
CA LEU A 247 3.48 -11.66 -5.33
C LEU A 247 3.74 -12.37 -6.66
N ASP A 248 2.91 -12.13 -7.68
CA ASP A 248 3.07 -12.71 -9.01
C ASP A 248 4.05 -11.88 -9.85
N SER A 249 5.26 -12.37 -9.96
CA SER A 249 6.32 -11.72 -10.75
C SER A 249 6.32 -12.13 -12.23
N ARG A 250 5.50 -13.10 -12.66
CA ARG A 250 5.45 -13.56 -14.05
C ARG A 250 5.28 -12.44 -15.06
N PRO A 251 4.36 -11.47 -14.88
CA PRO A 251 4.21 -10.37 -15.84
C PRO A 251 5.45 -9.48 -15.98
N ALA A 252 6.24 -9.32 -14.90
CA ALA A 252 7.49 -8.57 -14.96
C ALA A 252 8.59 -9.38 -15.67
N ILE A 253 8.66 -10.69 -15.40
CA ILE A 253 9.58 -11.61 -16.07
C ILE A 253 9.32 -11.62 -17.59
N GLU A 254 8.07 -11.84 -18.00
CA GLU A 254 7.67 -11.86 -19.42
C GLU A 254 8.02 -10.54 -20.12
N ARG A 255 7.77 -9.41 -19.46
CA ARG A 255 7.99 -8.09 -20.07
C ARG A 255 9.46 -7.67 -20.14
N PHE A 256 10.28 -8.04 -19.16
CA PHE A 256 11.62 -7.48 -19.01
C PHE A 256 12.75 -8.48 -19.18
N PHE A 257 12.50 -9.80 -19.05
CA PHE A 257 13.54 -10.80 -19.23
C PHE A 257 13.50 -11.46 -20.61
N PHE A 258 12.50 -11.11 -21.42
CA PHE A 258 12.40 -11.63 -22.80
C PHE A 258 12.24 -10.49 -23.81
N GLN A 259 12.80 -10.71 -24.99
CA GLN A 259 12.58 -9.87 -26.17
C GLN A 259 12.39 -10.80 -27.39
N ASN A 260 11.23 -10.69 -28.07
CA ASN A 260 10.87 -11.56 -29.18
C ASN A 260 11.07 -13.06 -28.83
N GLU A 261 10.54 -13.46 -27.67
CA GLU A 261 10.62 -14.83 -27.12
C GLU A 261 12.05 -15.32 -26.76
N LYS A 262 13.07 -14.49 -26.96
CA LYS A 262 14.45 -14.80 -26.57
C LYS A 262 14.77 -14.24 -25.19
N PRO A 263 15.41 -15.03 -24.33
CA PRO A 263 15.83 -14.54 -23.03
C PRO A 263 16.89 -13.44 -23.17
N LEU A 264 16.75 -12.39 -22.38
CA LEU A 264 17.71 -11.29 -22.23
C LEU A 264 18.66 -11.52 -21.05
N VAL A 265 18.36 -12.52 -20.22
CA VAL A 265 19.10 -12.86 -19.01
C VAL A 265 19.61 -14.29 -19.07
N ASP A 266 20.81 -14.50 -18.52
CA ASP A 266 21.46 -15.81 -18.47
C ASP A 266 21.08 -16.55 -17.17
N MET A 267 20.70 -15.79 -16.13
CA MET A 267 20.31 -16.31 -14.82
C MET A 267 19.26 -15.41 -14.17
N VAL A 268 18.43 -15.98 -13.31
CA VAL A 268 17.43 -15.26 -12.50
C VAL A 268 17.67 -15.53 -11.03
N VAL A 269 17.61 -14.47 -10.22
CA VAL A 269 17.75 -14.50 -8.75
C VAL A 269 16.54 -13.82 -8.10
#